data_fca2394a4ee70e41022dd3277020ae6a
#
_entry.id   fca2394a4ee70e41022dd3277020ae6a
#
_cell.length_a   1.000
_cell.length_b   1.000
_cell.length_c   1.000
_cell.angle_alpha   90.00
_cell.angle_beta   90.00
_cell.angle_gamma   90.00
#
_symmetry.space_group_name_H-M   'P 1'
#
loop_
_entity.id
_entity.type
_entity.pdbx_description
1 polymer ?
#
loop_
_entity_poly.entity_id
_entity_poly.type
_entity_poly.pdbx_seq_one_letter_code
_entity_poly.pdbx_strand_id
1 'polypeptide(L)'
;MIWLSDDIVFPKPEIASEEGIIALGGDLSEERLLLAYENGIFPWYSDDQPIIWYCPPKRMVLFPEELKVSKSMRKIIKKGNFRITENTAFGEVIFNCKHILRKDDFGTWITDAMEKAYMNLHTKGIAKSIEVWFEDPATKKQLLVGGLYGVDIGNGVFCGESMFSLMSNASKLAFIHLVEEHTYDLIDCQMHTDHLKSLGAREIPRAQFLKML
;
A
#
# COMPACT_ATOMS: atom_id res chain seq x y z
N MET A 1 10.37 -23.80 -7.08
CA MET A 1 9.90 -22.44 -7.39
C MET A 1 8.98 -22.54 -8.61
N ILE A 2 7.77 -22.02 -8.54
CA ILE A 2 6.73 -22.18 -9.59
C ILE A 2 6.77 -20.98 -10.52
N TRP A 3 6.82 -21.23 -11.83
CA TRP A 3 6.66 -20.18 -12.85
C TRP A 3 5.21 -20.16 -13.34
N LEU A 4 4.62 -18.98 -13.34
CA LEU A 4 3.26 -18.78 -13.84
C LEU A 4 3.25 -18.83 -15.38
N SER A 5 2.23 -19.47 -15.95
CA SER A 5 1.91 -19.43 -17.37
C SER A 5 1.00 -18.24 -17.70
N ASP A 6 0.49 -18.20 -18.93
CA ASP A 6 -0.51 -17.22 -19.34
C ASP A 6 -1.88 -17.43 -18.66
N ASP A 7 -2.13 -18.64 -18.11
CA ASP A 7 -3.35 -18.90 -17.34
C ASP A 7 -3.41 -18.05 -16.07
N ILE A 8 -4.59 -17.49 -15.80
CA ILE A 8 -4.81 -16.63 -14.63
C ILE A 8 -5.10 -17.54 -13.40
N VAL A 9 -4.02 -18.12 -12.86
CA VAL A 9 -4.05 -19.00 -11.69
C VAL A 9 -2.87 -18.74 -10.78
N PHE A 10 -3.05 -18.98 -9.48
CA PHE A 10 -1.96 -19.01 -8.50
C PHE A 10 -1.90 -20.35 -7.78
N PRO A 11 -0.72 -20.78 -7.35
CA PRO A 11 -0.59 -21.86 -6.38
C PRO A 11 -1.28 -21.47 -5.07
N LYS A 12 -1.66 -22.47 -4.27
CA LYS A 12 -2.24 -22.21 -2.94
C LYS A 12 -1.24 -21.45 -2.06
N PRO A 13 -1.67 -20.39 -1.34
CA PRO A 13 -0.78 -19.58 -0.51
C PRO A 13 0.02 -20.36 0.53
N GLU A 14 -0.49 -21.50 0.99
CA GLU A 14 0.16 -22.35 2.00
C GLU A 14 1.50 -22.93 1.56
N ILE A 15 1.74 -23.04 0.24
CA ILE A 15 3.01 -23.59 -0.29
C ILE A 15 4.11 -22.54 -0.49
N ALA A 16 3.83 -21.26 -0.18
CA ALA A 16 4.86 -20.23 -0.27
C ALA A 16 6.09 -20.59 0.59
N SER A 17 7.27 -20.22 0.11
CA SER A 17 8.54 -20.47 0.80
C SER A 17 8.58 -19.83 2.20
N GLU A 18 9.64 -20.10 2.96
CA GLU A 18 9.87 -19.45 4.27
C GLU A 18 10.00 -17.94 4.15
N GLU A 19 10.57 -17.45 3.03
CA GLU A 19 10.66 -16.02 2.70
C GLU A 19 9.33 -15.44 2.19
N GLY A 20 8.34 -16.30 1.90
CA GLY A 20 7.02 -15.92 1.41
C GLY A 20 6.88 -15.87 -0.10
N ILE A 21 7.86 -16.34 -0.88
CA ILE A 21 7.75 -16.41 -2.33
C ILE A 21 6.81 -17.56 -2.71
N ILE A 22 5.81 -17.27 -3.55
CA ILE A 22 4.83 -18.27 -4.01
C ILE A 22 5.01 -18.61 -5.48
N ALA A 23 5.33 -17.63 -6.32
CA ALA A 23 5.51 -17.84 -7.76
C ALA A 23 6.40 -16.77 -8.39
N LEU A 24 6.85 -17.03 -9.62
CA LEU A 24 7.59 -16.11 -10.47
C LEU A 24 6.88 -15.94 -11.82
N GLY A 25 7.16 -14.83 -12.52
CA GLY A 25 6.66 -14.59 -13.88
C GLY A 25 5.17 -14.25 -13.92
N GLY A 26 4.51 -14.62 -15.01
CA GLY A 26 3.17 -14.15 -15.33
C GLY A 26 3.20 -12.68 -15.80
N ASP A 27 2.11 -11.95 -15.58
CA ASP A 27 1.92 -10.57 -16.00
C ASP A 27 1.27 -9.73 -14.87
N LEU A 28 1.09 -8.43 -15.10
CA LEU A 28 0.38 -7.52 -14.20
C LEU A 28 -1.00 -7.14 -14.77
N SER A 29 -1.67 -8.08 -15.46
CA SER A 29 -3.05 -7.88 -15.89
C SER A 29 -3.96 -7.63 -14.68
N GLU A 30 -5.04 -6.92 -14.92
CA GLU A 30 -6.04 -6.64 -13.88
C GLU A 30 -6.56 -7.94 -13.25
N GLU A 31 -6.92 -8.91 -14.09
CA GLU A 31 -7.46 -10.19 -13.64
C GLU A 31 -6.47 -10.92 -12.73
N ARG A 32 -5.19 -10.91 -13.08
CA ARG A 32 -4.15 -11.55 -12.26
C ARG A 32 -3.91 -10.79 -10.97
N LEU A 33 -3.87 -9.46 -11.01
CA LEU A 33 -3.70 -8.63 -9.80
C LEU A 33 -4.88 -8.82 -8.84
N LEU A 34 -6.12 -8.80 -9.34
CA LEU A 34 -7.31 -9.02 -8.49
C LEU A 34 -7.28 -10.40 -7.85
N LEU A 35 -7.02 -11.45 -8.66
CA LEU A 35 -6.89 -12.81 -8.14
C LEU A 35 -5.77 -12.93 -7.10
N ALA A 36 -4.66 -12.20 -7.28
CA ALA A 36 -3.57 -12.17 -6.31
C ALA A 36 -4.06 -11.59 -4.97
N TYR A 37 -4.68 -10.40 -4.97
CA TYR A 37 -5.18 -9.77 -3.75
C TYR A 37 -6.25 -10.59 -3.03
N GLU A 38 -7.18 -11.19 -3.79
CA GLU A 38 -8.19 -12.13 -3.24
C GLU A 38 -7.57 -13.32 -2.51
N ASN A 39 -6.35 -13.71 -2.88
CA ASN A 39 -5.60 -14.81 -2.27
C ASN A 39 -4.48 -14.34 -1.32
N GLY A 40 -4.46 -13.07 -0.95
CA GLY A 40 -3.44 -12.51 -0.04
C GLY A 40 -2.04 -12.45 -0.65
N ILE A 41 -1.95 -12.48 -1.97
CA ILE A 41 -0.72 -12.44 -2.75
C ILE A 41 -0.50 -11.03 -3.29
N PHE A 42 0.75 -10.59 -3.37
CA PHE A 42 1.10 -9.30 -3.98
C PHE A 42 2.42 -9.39 -4.75
N PRO A 43 2.62 -8.57 -5.81
CA PRO A 43 3.88 -8.52 -6.54
C PRO A 43 4.90 -7.63 -5.81
N TRP A 44 6.15 -8.10 -5.73
CA TRP A 44 7.27 -7.30 -5.22
C TRP A 44 8.56 -7.73 -5.89
N TYR A 45 9.12 -6.88 -6.77
CA TYR A 45 10.30 -7.19 -7.58
C TYR A 45 10.94 -5.90 -8.10
N SER A 46 12.19 -5.99 -8.59
CA SER A 46 12.92 -4.89 -9.24
C SER A 46 12.97 -5.07 -10.75
N ASP A 47 13.28 -4.00 -11.52
CA ASP A 47 13.28 -4.02 -12.99
C ASP A 47 14.19 -5.07 -13.62
N ASP A 48 15.25 -5.50 -12.92
CA ASP A 48 16.18 -6.54 -13.34
C ASP A 48 15.73 -7.98 -12.99
N GLN A 49 14.55 -8.12 -12.39
CA GLN A 49 14.00 -9.39 -11.93
C GLN A 49 12.72 -9.75 -12.69
N PRO A 50 12.38 -11.05 -12.81
CA PRO A 50 11.02 -11.43 -13.17
C PRO A 50 10.04 -10.95 -12.11
N ILE A 51 8.76 -10.86 -12.44
CA ILE A 51 7.71 -10.60 -11.45
C ILE A 51 7.82 -11.68 -10.36
N ILE A 52 7.94 -11.26 -9.11
CA ILE A 52 7.97 -12.14 -7.94
C ILE A 52 6.69 -11.90 -7.15
N TRP A 53 5.96 -12.98 -6.87
CA TRP A 53 4.72 -12.96 -6.12
C TRP A 53 4.95 -13.45 -4.70
N TYR A 54 4.46 -12.68 -3.73
CA TYR A 54 4.67 -12.93 -2.30
C TYR A 54 3.38 -13.20 -1.56
N CYS A 55 3.46 -14.13 -0.61
CA CYS A 55 2.51 -14.34 0.47
C CYS A 55 3.30 -14.70 1.74
N PRO A 56 3.82 -13.72 2.49
CA PRO A 56 4.75 -13.94 3.59
C PRO A 56 4.11 -14.73 4.74
N PRO A 57 4.92 -15.47 5.54
CA PRO A 57 4.44 -16.30 6.65
C PRO A 57 3.82 -15.48 7.79
N LYS A 58 4.21 -14.20 7.90
CA LYS A 58 3.62 -13.21 8.78
C LYS A 58 3.15 -12.02 7.96
N ARG A 59 1.92 -11.58 8.19
CA ARG A 59 1.35 -10.42 7.53
C ARG A 59 1.24 -9.27 8.50
N MET A 60 1.79 -8.12 8.15
CA MET A 60 1.59 -6.88 8.90
C MET A 60 0.21 -6.32 8.58
N VAL A 61 -0.62 -6.13 9.59
CA VAL A 61 -1.99 -5.64 9.44
C VAL A 61 -2.32 -4.61 10.50
N LEU A 62 -3.26 -3.71 10.20
CA LEU A 62 -3.91 -2.87 11.20
C LEU A 62 -5.40 -3.19 11.25
N PHE A 63 -5.89 -3.51 12.43
CA PHE A 63 -7.32 -3.47 12.73
C PHE A 63 -7.69 -2.02 13.05
N PRO A 64 -8.72 -1.42 12.42
CA PRO A 64 -9.04 -0.01 12.60
C PRO A 64 -9.18 0.43 14.06
N GLU A 65 -9.75 -0.41 14.93
CA GLU A 65 -9.90 -0.16 16.35
C GLU A 65 -8.58 -0.17 17.14
N GLU A 66 -7.51 -0.71 16.55
CA GLU A 66 -6.16 -0.72 17.14
C GLU A 66 -5.31 0.50 16.73
N LEU A 67 -5.87 1.44 15.92
CA LEU A 67 -5.17 2.63 15.46
C LEU A 67 -4.65 3.49 16.63
N LYS A 68 -3.36 3.78 16.61
CA LYS A 68 -2.70 4.62 17.61
C LYS A 68 -2.37 6.00 17.06
N VAL A 69 -3.15 7.00 17.47
CA VAL A 69 -2.89 8.41 17.14
C VAL A 69 -2.26 9.11 18.35
N SER A 70 -0.97 9.45 18.24
CA SER A 70 -0.24 10.10 19.32
C SER A 70 -0.80 11.49 19.64
N LYS A 71 -0.55 11.98 20.88
CA LYS A 71 -0.95 13.34 21.29
C LYS A 71 -0.40 14.43 20.36
N SER A 72 0.83 14.25 19.86
CA SER A 72 1.45 15.17 18.89
C SER A 72 0.73 15.15 17.54
N MET A 73 0.35 13.97 17.03
CA MET A 73 -0.44 13.86 15.80
C MET A 73 -1.82 14.50 15.93
N ARG A 74 -2.52 14.28 17.05
CA ARG A 74 -3.82 14.95 17.31
C ARG A 74 -3.70 16.47 17.29
N LYS A 75 -2.58 17.03 17.79
CA LYS A 75 -2.32 18.50 17.73
C LYS A 75 -2.11 18.96 16.29
N ILE A 76 -1.42 18.16 15.44
CA ILE A 76 -1.17 18.49 14.02
C ILE A 76 -2.51 18.47 13.26
N ILE A 77 -3.31 17.43 13.43
CA ILE A 77 -4.64 17.32 12.84
C ILE A 77 -5.50 18.53 13.23
N LYS A 78 -5.56 18.85 14.52
CA LYS A 78 -6.35 19.99 15.05
C LYS A 78 -5.90 21.35 14.50
N LYS A 79 -4.61 21.52 14.16
CA LYS A 79 -4.13 22.80 13.56
C LYS A 79 -4.67 23.04 12.16
N GLY A 80 -5.07 22.00 11.43
CA GLY A 80 -5.68 22.13 10.11
C GLY A 80 -4.74 22.69 9.03
N ASN A 81 -3.41 22.59 9.19
CA ASN A 81 -2.45 23.14 8.22
C ASN A 81 -2.34 22.30 6.95
N PHE A 82 -2.91 21.11 6.95
CA PHE A 82 -2.88 20.20 5.80
C PHE A 82 -4.28 19.97 5.29
N ARG A 83 -4.43 19.98 3.98
CA ARG A 83 -5.66 19.56 3.29
C ARG A 83 -5.48 18.12 2.85
N ILE A 84 -6.47 17.28 3.05
CA ILE A 84 -6.48 15.90 2.59
C ILE A 84 -7.51 15.77 1.47
N THR A 85 -7.17 15.04 0.42
CA THR A 85 -8.05 14.66 -0.68
C THR A 85 -7.92 13.18 -0.97
N GLU A 86 -8.86 12.63 -1.73
CA GLU A 86 -8.86 11.24 -2.14
C GLU A 86 -9.04 11.14 -3.65
N ASN A 87 -8.22 10.29 -4.28
CA ASN A 87 -8.34 9.96 -5.70
C ASN A 87 -8.27 11.16 -6.65
N THR A 88 -7.67 12.28 -6.21
CA THR A 88 -7.58 13.50 -7.02
C THR A 88 -6.24 13.64 -7.73
N ALA A 89 -5.21 12.94 -7.24
CA ALA A 89 -3.84 13.03 -7.77
C ALA A 89 -3.10 11.68 -7.69
N PHE A 90 -3.78 10.57 -8.02
CA PHE A 90 -3.21 9.23 -7.93
C PHE A 90 -1.87 9.11 -8.66
N GLY A 91 -1.78 9.66 -9.89
CA GLY A 91 -0.52 9.63 -10.66
C GLY A 91 0.64 10.33 -9.96
N GLU A 92 0.38 11.46 -9.27
CA GLU A 92 1.40 12.15 -8.48
C GLU A 92 1.78 11.36 -7.22
N VAL A 93 0.81 10.68 -6.59
CA VAL A 93 1.08 9.84 -5.42
C VAL A 93 1.96 8.67 -5.77
N ILE A 94 1.62 7.86 -6.79
CA ILE A 94 2.43 6.70 -7.19
C ILE A 94 3.82 7.14 -7.71
N PHE A 95 3.90 8.26 -8.45
CA PHE A 95 5.17 8.83 -8.88
C PHE A 95 6.06 9.19 -7.68
N ASN A 96 5.54 9.87 -6.66
CA ASN A 96 6.30 10.21 -5.46
C ASN A 96 6.70 8.97 -4.66
N CYS A 97 5.81 7.96 -4.54
CA CYS A 97 6.13 6.68 -3.90
C CYS A 97 7.29 5.95 -4.61
N LYS A 98 7.35 6.06 -5.93
CA LYS A 98 8.40 5.46 -6.77
C LYS A 98 9.75 6.16 -6.61
N HIS A 99 9.76 7.50 -6.49
CA HIS A 99 10.98 8.30 -6.53
C HIS A 99 11.49 8.76 -5.16
N ILE A 100 10.76 8.48 -4.07
CA ILE A 100 11.24 8.86 -2.74
C ILE A 100 12.49 8.06 -2.35
N LEU A 101 13.55 8.76 -1.95
CA LEU A 101 14.75 8.12 -1.41
C LEU A 101 14.44 7.46 -0.07
N ARG A 102 14.62 6.15 0.01
CA ARG A 102 14.47 5.36 1.24
C ARG A 102 15.83 5.18 1.89
N LYS A 103 15.86 5.14 3.22
CA LYS A 103 17.12 5.04 3.99
C LYS A 103 17.93 3.78 3.70
N ASP A 104 17.29 2.72 3.21
CA ASP A 104 17.91 1.40 3.02
C ASP A 104 18.43 1.18 1.60
N ASP A 105 18.47 2.19 0.75
CA ASP A 105 19.14 2.34 -0.57
C ASP A 105 19.01 1.16 -1.57
N PHE A 106 17.98 0.33 -1.45
CA PHE A 106 17.70 -0.76 -2.39
C PHE A 106 16.89 -0.33 -3.62
N GLY A 107 16.81 0.99 -3.89
CA GLY A 107 16.01 1.53 -4.99
C GLY A 107 14.50 1.44 -4.75
N THR A 108 13.74 1.72 -5.81
CA THR A 108 12.29 1.52 -5.75
C THR A 108 11.93 0.14 -6.29
N TRP A 109 10.95 -0.50 -5.65
CA TRP A 109 10.32 -1.72 -6.16
C TRP A 109 9.13 -1.41 -7.10
N ILE A 110 8.75 -0.13 -7.23
CA ILE A 110 7.66 0.29 -8.14
C ILE A 110 8.27 0.49 -9.53
N THR A 111 8.17 -0.54 -10.38
CA THR A 111 8.62 -0.51 -11.76
C THR A 111 7.67 0.30 -12.64
N ASP A 112 8.08 0.65 -13.88
CA ASP A 112 7.18 1.31 -14.84
C ASP A 112 5.96 0.44 -15.18
N ALA A 113 6.15 -0.87 -15.22
CA ALA A 113 5.06 -1.82 -15.45
C ALA A 113 4.05 -1.82 -14.29
N MET A 114 4.53 -1.77 -13.05
CA MET A 114 3.66 -1.67 -11.86
C MET A 114 2.91 -0.34 -11.84
N GLU A 115 3.60 0.77 -12.07
CA GLU A 115 2.97 2.10 -12.15
C GLU A 115 1.81 2.09 -13.15
N LYS A 116 2.05 1.59 -14.37
CA LYS A 116 1.02 1.46 -15.41
C LYS A 116 -0.15 0.56 -14.97
N ALA A 117 0.14 -0.57 -14.35
CA ALA A 117 -0.88 -1.51 -13.88
C ALA A 117 -1.78 -0.89 -12.81
N TYR A 118 -1.21 -0.23 -11.81
CA TYR A 118 -1.98 0.45 -10.75
C TYR A 118 -2.73 1.68 -11.25
N MET A 119 -2.19 2.42 -12.24
CA MET A 119 -2.95 3.47 -12.93
C MET A 119 -4.20 2.91 -13.62
N ASN A 120 -4.10 1.74 -14.27
CA ASN A 120 -5.27 1.07 -14.86
C ASN A 120 -6.30 0.65 -13.80
N LEU A 121 -5.87 0.07 -12.68
CA LEU A 121 -6.76 -0.25 -11.57
C LEU A 121 -7.43 1.02 -11.00
N HIS A 122 -6.69 2.13 -10.94
CA HIS A 122 -7.24 3.40 -10.47
C HIS A 122 -8.36 3.93 -11.40
N THR A 123 -8.18 3.87 -12.72
CA THR A 123 -9.22 4.30 -13.69
C THR A 123 -10.52 3.52 -13.53
N LYS A 124 -10.46 2.31 -13.00
CA LYS A 124 -11.61 1.44 -12.69
C LYS A 124 -12.13 1.62 -11.26
N GLY A 125 -11.53 2.51 -10.49
CA GLY A 125 -11.92 2.79 -9.12
C GLY A 125 -11.48 1.71 -8.11
N ILE A 126 -10.60 0.79 -8.50
CA ILE A 126 -10.08 -0.31 -7.66
C ILE A 126 -8.87 0.15 -6.85
N ALA A 127 -7.88 0.77 -7.50
CA ALA A 127 -6.79 1.41 -6.77
C ALA A 127 -7.20 2.81 -6.32
N LYS A 128 -6.90 3.12 -5.07
CA LYS A 128 -7.27 4.36 -4.38
C LYS A 128 -6.03 5.08 -3.90
N SER A 129 -6.12 6.40 -3.80
CA SER A 129 -5.07 7.22 -3.19
C SER A 129 -5.62 8.20 -2.17
N ILE A 130 -4.78 8.56 -1.21
CA ILE A 130 -5.01 9.65 -0.28
C ILE A 130 -3.85 10.61 -0.39
N GLU A 131 -4.15 11.87 -0.64
CA GLU A 131 -3.20 12.95 -0.84
C GLU A 131 -3.19 13.90 0.36
N VAL A 132 -2.00 14.32 0.76
CA VAL A 132 -1.81 15.33 1.81
C VAL A 132 -1.13 16.55 1.22
N TRP A 133 -1.85 17.65 1.24
CA TRP A 133 -1.44 18.93 0.68
C TRP A 133 -1.08 19.93 1.76
N PHE A 134 -0.08 20.74 1.47
CA PHE A 134 0.32 21.87 2.29
C PHE A 134 0.31 23.14 1.46
N GLU A 135 -0.36 24.20 1.96
CA GLU A 135 -0.32 25.50 1.31
C GLU A 135 0.98 26.22 1.66
N ASP A 136 1.80 26.49 0.65
CA ASP A 136 3.00 27.31 0.80
C ASP A 136 2.61 28.75 1.21
N PRO A 137 3.04 29.23 2.40
CA PRO A 137 2.65 30.54 2.88
C PRO A 137 3.08 31.70 1.98
N ALA A 138 4.18 31.53 1.25
CA ALA A 138 4.75 32.58 0.39
C ALA A 138 4.06 32.63 -0.97
N THR A 139 3.83 31.48 -1.60
CA THR A 139 3.31 31.38 -2.98
C THR A 139 1.83 31.08 -3.06
N LYS A 140 1.21 30.68 -1.94
CA LYS A 140 -0.19 30.21 -1.87
C LYS A 140 -0.47 28.96 -2.71
N LYS A 141 0.55 28.28 -3.20
CA LYS A 141 0.41 27.07 -3.98
C LYS A 141 0.15 25.88 -3.06
N GLN A 142 -0.71 24.98 -3.51
CA GLN A 142 -0.91 23.68 -2.88
C GLN A 142 0.22 22.75 -3.33
N LEU A 143 0.99 22.24 -2.38
CA LEU A 143 2.09 21.30 -2.59
C LEU A 143 1.68 19.93 -2.09
N LEU A 144 1.79 18.91 -2.91
CA LEU A 144 1.59 17.52 -2.51
C LEU A 144 2.81 17.09 -1.67
N VAL A 145 2.61 16.94 -0.36
CA VAL A 145 3.71 16.72 0.60
C VAL A 145 3.72 15.34 1.25
N GLY A 146 2.72 14.53 0.96
CA GLY A 146 2.61 13.14 1.40
C GLY A 146 1.38 12.48 0.83
N GLY A 147 1.31 11.18 0.98
CA GLY A 147 0.19 10.40 0.51
C GLY A 147 0.46 8.91 0.60
N LEU A 148 -0.54 8.13 0.26
CA LEU A 148 -0.47 6.69 0.11
C LEU A 148 -1.35 6.24 -1.05
N TYR A 149 -1.10 5.06 -1.57
CA TYR A 149 -2.03 4.36 -2.44
C TYR A 149 -2.16 2.89 -2.05
N GLY A 150 -3.23 2.27 -2.49
CA GLY A 150 -3.50 0.86 -2.27
C GLY A 150 -4.69 0.38 -3.10
N VAL A 151 -5.07 -0.86 -2.88
CA VAL A 151 -6.11 -1.58 -3.64
C VAL A 151 -7.26 -1.93 -2.71
N ASP A 152 -8.48 -1.61 -3.16
CA ASP A 152 -9.75 -1.95 -2.52
C ASP A 152 -10.53 -2.87 -3.46
N ILE A 153 -10.57 -4.15 -3.15
CA ILE A 153 -11.30 -5.16 -3.94
C ILE A 153 -12.74 -5.35 -3.46
N GLY A 154 -13.21 -4.54 -2.52
CA GLY A 154 -14.62 -4.54 -2.08
C GLY A 154 -14.98 -5.63 -1.07
N ASN A 155 -13.99 -6.28 -0.44
CA ASN A 155 -14.20 -7.33 0.56
C ASN A 155 -14.00 -6.87 2.02
N GLY A 156 -13.96 -5.55 2.25
CA GLY A 156 -13.68 -4.98 3.59
C GLY A 156 -12.19 -4.86 3.92
N VAL A 157 -11.29 -5.31 3.06
CA VAL A 157 -9.84 -5.21 3.24
C VAL A 157 -9.24 -4.17 2.29
N PHE A 158 -8.51 -3.20 2.83
CA PHE A 158 -7.69 -2.29 2.03
C PHE A 158 -6.25 -2.79 2.00
N CYS A 159 -5.73 -3.10 0.82
CA CYS A 159 -4.37 -3.53 0.60
C CYS A 159 -3.47 -2.32 0.35
N GLY A 160 -2.76 -1.85 1.38
CA GLY A 160 -1.85 -0.72 1.28
C GLY A 160 -0.58 -1.09 0.51
N GLU A 161 -0.29 -0.36 -0.57
CA GLU A 161 0.86 -0.63 -1.43
C GLU A 161 2.08 0.19 -1.05
N SER A 162 1.95 1.49 -1.01
CA SER A 162 3.07 2.37 -0.70
C SER A 162 2.61 3.71 -0.15
N MET A 163 3.50 4.37 0.57
CA MET A 163 3.31 5.74 1.03
C MET A 163 4.60 6.54 0.92
N PHE A 164 4.45 7.86 0.79
CA PHE A 164 5.57 8.79 0.77
C PHE A 164 5.33 9.98 1.73
N SER A 165 6.40 10.66 2.10
CA SER A 165 6.35 11.81 3.00
C SER A 165 7.49 12.78 2.68
N LEU A 166 7.18 13.92 2.07
CA LEU A 166 8.10 15.02 1.82
C LEU A 166 8.15 16.02 2.99
N MET A 167 7.10 16.03 3.81
CA MET A 167 7.05 16.78 5.06
C MET A 167 6.76 15.84 6.24
N SER A 168 7.38 16.15 7.37
CA SER A 168 7.20 15.35 8.59
C SER A 168 5.74 15.13 8.92
N ASN A 169 5.37 13.87 9.19
CA ASN A 169 4.03 13.39 9.54
C ASN A 169 3.01 13.33 8.38
N ALA A 170 3.34 13.74 7.17
CA ALA A 170 2.37 13.75 6.07
C ALA A 170 1.86 12.33 5.74
N SER A 171 2.73 11.31 5.65
CA SER A 171 2.28 9.91 5.45
C SER A 171 1.42 9.39 6.61
N LYS A 172 1.69 9.83 7.86
CA LYS A 172 0.84 9.47 9.01
C LYS A 172 -0.55 10.09 8.89
N LEU A 173 -0.64 11.33 8.40
CA LEU A 173 -1.94 11.98 8.16
C LEU A 173 -2.74 11.21 7.12
N ALA A 174 -2.13 10.82 6.00
CA ALA A 174 -2.80 10.01 4.98
C ALA A 174 -3.30 8.67 5.56
N PHE A 175 -2.47 7.98 6.33
CA PHE A 175 -2.82 6.69 6.91
C PHE A 175 -3.92 6.80 7.99
N ILE A 176 -3.85 7.82 8.85
CA ILE A 176 -4.89 8.08 9.86
C ILE A 176 -6.22 8.40 9.18
N HIS A 177 -6.19 9.22 8.14
CA HIS A 177 -7.38 9.55 7.35
C HIS A 177 -8.00 8.29 6.72
N LEU A 178 -7.18 7.43 6.09
CA LEU A 178 -7.65 6.15 5.54
C LEU A 178 -8.45 5.34 6.58
N VAL A 179 -7.94 5.27 7.80
CA VAL A 179 -8.53 4.43 8.85
C VAL A 179 -9.75 5.08 9.50
N GLU A 180 -9.74 6.42 9.68
CA GLU A 180 -10.82 7.13 10.37
C GLU A 180 -12.03 7.45 9.48
N GLU A 181 -11.82 7.63 8.16
CA GLU A 181 -12.87 8.05 7.23
C GLU A 181 -13.51 6.89 6.43
N HIS A 182 -12.92 5.69 6.48
CA HIS A 182 -13.42 4.52 5.78
C HIS A 182 -13.80 3.38 6.74
N THR A 183 -14.72 2.52 6.28
CA THR A 183 -15.25 1.38 7.06
C THR A 183 -14.61 0.06 6.67
N TYR A 184 -13.28 0.01 6.59
CA TYR A 184 -12.57 -1.23 6.37
C TYR A 184 -12.54 -2.08 7.65
N ASP A 185 -12.63 -3.40 7.49
CA ASP A 185 -12.45 -4.36 8.59
C ASP A 185 -10.97 -4.56 8.90
N LEU A 186 -10.11 -4.38 7.88
CA LEU A 186 -8.67 -4.61 7.97
C LEU A 186 -7.91 -3.73 6.98
N ILE A 187 -6.79 -3.17 7.43
CA ILE A 187 -5.77 -2.59 6.54
C ILE A 187 -4.61 -3.57 6.45
N ASP A 188 -4.43 -4.15 5.28
CA ASP A 188 -3.28 -4.97 4.97
C ASP A 188 -2.07 -4.08 4.69
N CYS A 189 -1.09 -4.13 5.56
CA CYS A 189 0.17 -3.39 5.47
C CYS A 189 1.31 -4.24 4.89
N GLN A 190 1.04 -5.47 4.48
CA GLN A 190 1.94 -6.43 3.86
C GLN A 190 3.15 -6.79 4.74
N MET A 191 4.15 -5.93 4.81
CA MET A 191 5.43 -6.18 5.48
C MET A 191 5.62 -5.30 6.71
N HIS A 192 6.39 -5.81 7.69
CA HIS A 192 6.69 -5.09 8.92
C HIS A 192 7.50 -3.82 8.65
N THR A 193 7.05 -2.71 9.26
CA THR A 193 7.86 -1.49 9.42
C THR A 193 7.61 -0.89 10.81
N ASP A 194 8.64 -0.29 11.41
CA ASP A 194 8.48 0.42 12.70
C ASP A 194 7.51 1.59 12.60
N HIS A 195 7.41 2.20 11.42
CA HIS A 195 6.46 3.26 11.13
C HIS A 195 5.01 2.79 11.33
N LEU A 196 4.61 1.72 10.66
CA LEU A 196 3.28 1.12 10.77
C LEU A 196 3.00 0.57 12.17
N LYS A 197 4.00 -0.09 12.79
CA LYS A 197 3.93 -0.55 14.18
C LYS A 197 3.64 0.61 15.14
N SER A 198 4.24 1.79 14.92
CA SER A 198 3.99 3.00 15.72
C SER A 198 2.55 3.51 15.63
N LEU A 199 1.84 3.16 14.54
CA LEU A 199 0.44 3.49 14.28
C LEU A 199 -0.53 2.39 14.76
N GLY A 200 -0.02 1.30 15.34
CA GLY A 200 -0.84 0.23 15.91
C GLY A 200 -0.83 -1.07 15.12
N ALA A 201 -0.27 -1.08 13.91
CA ALA A 201 -0.19 -2.29 13.11
C ALA A 201 0.65 -3.37 13.80
N ARG A 202 0.29 -4.64 13.59
CA ARG A 202 0.96 -5.81 14.15
C ARG A 202 1.01 -6.96 13.16
N GLU A 203 1.92 -7.88 13.38
CA GLU A 203 2.01 -9.09 12.59
C GLU A 203 1.01 -10.15 13.06
N ILE A 204 0.37 -10.80 12.10
CA ILE A 204 -0.45 -12.01 12.31
C ILE A 204 0.06 -13.14 11.41
N PRO A 205 -0.16 -14.42 11.78
CA PRO A 205 0.17 -15.55 10.91
C PRO A 205 -0.60 -15.47 9.57
N ARG A 206 0.05 -15.85 8.47
CA ARG A 206 -0.56 -15.96 7.13
C ARG A 206 -1.90 -16.69 7.15
N ALA A 207 -1.97 -17.84 7.83
CA ALA A 207 -3.20 -18.65 7.93
C ALA A 207 -4.36 -17.91 8.63
N GLN A 208 -4.06 -16.96 9.53
CA GLN A 208 -5.05 -16.10 10.14
C GLN A 208 -5.51 -15.02 9.16
N PHE A 209 -4.56 -14.38 8.47
CA PHE A 209 -4.84 -13.34 7.47
C PHE A 209 -5.73 -13.86 6.33
N LEU A 210 -5.38 -15.02 5.75
CA LEU A 210 -6.14 -15.63 4.65
C LEU A 210 -7.60 -15.98 4.99
N LYS A 211 -7.94 -16.10 6.26
CA LYS A 211 -9.34 -16.32 6.71
C LYS A 211 -10.17 -15.04 6.76
N MET A 212 -9.53 -13.92 6.58
CA MET A 212 -10.14 -12.58 6.66
C MET A 212 -10.39 -11.97 5.28
N LEU A 213 -9.86 -12.63 4.24
CA LEU A 213 -10.11 -12.33 2.83
C LEU A 213 -11.36 -13.08 2.34
#